data_93aa92de7127c995420aebd643300554
#
_entry.id   93aa92de7127c995420aebd643300554
#
_cell.length_a   1.000
_cell.length_b   1.000
_cell.length_c   1.000
_cell.angle_alpha   90.00
_cell.angle_beta   90.00
_cell.angle_gamma   90.00
#
_symmetry.space_group_name_H-M   'P 1'
#
loop_
_entity.id
_entity.type
_entity.pdbx_description
1 polymer ?
#
loop_
_entity_poly.entity_id
_entity_poly.type
_entity_poly.pdbx_seq_one_letter_code
_entity_poly.pdbx_strand_id
1 'polypeptide(L)'
;GAEEMMGIAKTFRALCYLDLARLYDALPAKAPERPAYETELEAVKGLTVPIVREDTSMEELENNPRVSREEMFKFIFEDLNTAETLLANYTPATKNLPSLAVIYGLKARAYLWLGGFTESYAEVPTGDAAYRLAAEYARKAIDASGCTIMTESQWLDPKTGFNTVNSSWMWAMIQTTDTVLNNLLSWSAHMATEAIWGYGY
;
A
#
# COMPACT_ATOMS: atom_id res chain seq x y z
N GLY A 1 -22.50 4.35 5.52
CA GLY A 1 -23.38 4.46 4.34
C GLY A 1 -22.65 4.19 3.04
N ALA A 2 -23.29 4.46 1.89
CA ALA A 2 -22.69 4.18 0.58
C ALA A 2 -21.39 4.98 0.34
N GLU A 3 -21.33 6.21 0.80
CA GLU A 3 -20.13 7.07 0.69
C GLU A 3 -18.96 6.49 1.48
N GLU A 4 -19.19 6.00 2.68
CA GLU A 4 -18.16 5.35 3.50
C GLU A 4 -17.63 4.08 2.82
N MET A 5 -18.53 3.25 2.28
CA MET A 5 -18.16 2.06 1.52
C MET A 5 -17.30 2.41 0.29
N MET A 6 -17.65 3.48 -0.41
CA MET A 6 -16.86 3.99 -1.53
C MET A 6 -15.47 4.45 -1.06
N GLY A 7 -15.39 5.21 0.02
CA GLY A 7 -14.12 5.65 0.59
C GLY A 7 -13.22 4.48 1.01
N ILE A 8 -13.80 3.46 1.64
CA ILE A 8 -13.12 2.22 2.01
C ILE A 8 -12.60 1.50 0.75
N ALA A 9 -13.45 1.29 -0.25
CA ALA A 9 -13.07 0.60 -1.49
C ALA A 9 -11.93 1.32 -2.22
N LYS A 10 -11.99 2.66 -2.33
CA LYS A 10 -10.94 3.47 -2.94
C LYS A 10 -9.62 3.40 -2.15
N THR A 11 -9.67 3.34 -0.82
CA THR A 11 -8.47 3.15 0.00
C THR A 11 -7.80 1.81 -0.28
N PHE A 12 -8.57 0.72 -0.35
CA PHE A 12 -8.03 -0.60 -0.71
C PHE A 12 -7.48 -0.64 -2.13
N ARG A 13 -8.18 -0.02 -3.10
CA ARG A 13 -7.70 0.05 -4.48
C ARG A 13 -6.39 0.83 -4.56
N ALA A 14 -6.29 1.96 -3.91
CA ALA A 14 -5.05 2.74 -3.84
C ALA A 14 -3.89 1.94 -3.22
N LEU A 15 -4.14 1.18 -2.14
CA LEU A 15 -3.12 0.28 -1.56
C LEU A 15 -2.65 -0.76 -2.58
N CYS A 16 -3.58 -1.45 -3.24
CA CYS A 16 -3.25 -2.47 -4.23
C CYS A 16 -2.41 -1.87 -5.38
N TYR A 17 -2.82 -0.73 -5.93
CA TYR A 17 -2.06 -0.08 -7.01
C TYR A 17 -0.71 0.47 -6.54
N LEU A 18 -0.60 0.95 -5.31
CA LEU A 18 0.68 1.37 -4.74
C LEU A 18 1.66 0.19 -4.63
N ASP A 19 1.20 -0.97 -4.19
CA ASP A 19 2.04 -2.16 -4.11
C ASP A 19 2.37 -2.71 -5.51
N LEU A 20 1.42 -2.73 -6.44
CA LEU A 20 1.67 -3.10 -7.85
C LEU A 20 2.66 -2.14 -8.51
N ALA A 21 2.52 -0.84 -8.32
CA ALA A 21 3.47 0.13 -8.84
C ALA A 21 4.89 -0.15 -8.34
N ARG A 22 5.06 -0.38 -7.04
CA ARG A 22 6.37 -0.68 -6.43
C ARG A 22 6.98 -2.00 -6.90
N LEU A 23 6.15 -2.99 -7.26
CA LEU A 23 6.61 -4.28 -7.77
C LEU A 23 7.01 -4.24 -9.24
N TYR A 24 6.31 -3.44 -10.05
CA TYR A 24 6.44 -3.45 -11.51
C TYR A 24 7.10 -2.21 -12.09
N ASP A 25 7.28 -1.15 -11.30
CA ASP A 25 8.05 0.02 -11.71
C ASP A 25 9.55 -0.30 -11.62
N ALA A 26 10.24 -0.19 -12.75
CA ALA A 26 11.67 -0.40 -12.76
C ALA A 26 12.38 0.65 -11.91
N LEU A 27 13.10 0.20 -10.89
CA LEU A 27 13.89 1.07 -10.02
C LEU A 27 15.00 1.77 -10.84
N PRO A 28 15.33 3.04 -10.50
CA PRO A 28 16.45 3.71 -11.13
C PRO A 28 17.76 2.91 -10.92
N ALA A 29 18.62 2.94 -11.92
CA ALA A 29 19.75 2.09 -12.24
C ALA A 29 20.89 1.89 -11.20
N LYS A 30 20.59 1.84 -9.91
CA LYS A 30 21.54 1.34 -8.89
C LYS A 30 21.32 -0.13 -8.53
N ALA A 31 20.45 -0.84 -9.25
CA ALA A 31 20.40 -2.28 -9.14
C ALA A 31 21.71 -2.88 -9.66
N PRO A 32 22.28 -3.90 -8.98
CA PRO A 32 23.52 -4.51 -9.41
C PRO A 32 23.39 -5.00 -10.86
N GLU A 33 24.45 -4.80 -11.62
CA GLU A 33 24.60 -5.08 -13.03
C GLU A 33 23.86 -6.36 -13.47
N ARG A 34 22.84 -6.19 -14.31
CA ARG A 34 22.17 -7.27 -15.03
C ARG A 34 22.26 -7.01 -16.55
N PRO A 35 23.43 -7.19 -17.17
CA PRO A 35 23.69 -6.79 -18.56
C PRO A 35 22.71 -7.39 -19.58
N ALA A 36 22.19 -8.58 -19.31
CA ALA A 36 21.31 -9.29 -20.26
C ALA A 36 19.87 -8.72 -20.35
N TYR A 37 19.46 -7.85 -19.44
CA TYR A 37 18.09 -7.31 -19.37
C TYR A 37 18.00 -5.81 -19.59
N GLU A 38 19.12 -5.12 -19.82
CA GLU A 38 19.16 -3.66 -19.92
C GLU A 38 18.27 -3.10 -21.04
N THR A 39 18.28 -3.74 -22.20
CA THR A 39 17.48 -3.32 -23.36
C THR A 39 15.98 -3.54 -23.17
N GLU A 40 15.60 -4.62 -22.50
CA GLU A 40 14.20 -4.91 -22.20
C GLU A 40 13.69 -4.01 -21.04
N LEU A 41 14.55 -3.70 -20.09
CA LEU A 41 14.24 -2.78 -18.98
C LEU A 41 14.01 -1.34 -19.45
N GLU A 42 14.78 -0.87 -20.45
CA GLU A 42 14.59 0.48 -21.02
C GLU A 42 13.21 0.62 -21.67
N ALA A 43 12.68 -0.42 -22.33
CA ALA A 43 11.36 -0.39 -22.94
C ALA A 43 10.21 -0.27 -21.93
N VAL A 44 10.42 -0.69 -20.68
CA VAL A 44 9.41 -0.65 -19.60
C VAL A 44 9.75 0.33 -18.49
N LYS A 45 10.82 1.08 -18.64
CA LYS A 45 11.27 2.06 -17.64
C LYS A 45 10.22 3.13 -17.40
N GLY A 46 9.87 3.34 -16.15
CA GLY A 46 8.84 4.29 -15.76
C GLY A 46 7.42 3.87 -16.12
N LEU A 47 7.22 2.63 -16.57
CA LEU A 47 5.90 2.02 -16.75
C LEU A 47 5.56 1.16 -15.53
N THR A 48 4.32 1.25 -15.10
CA THR A 48 3.78 0.47 -13.98
C THR A 48 2.89 -0.67 -14.50
N VAL A 49 1.63 -0.71 -14.12
CA VAL A 49 0.63 -1.68 -14.58
C VAL A 49 -0.54 -0.98 -15.25
N PRO A 50 -1.40 -1.68 -16.00
CA PRO A 50 -2.65 -1.10 -16.50
C PRO A 50 -3.54 -0.61 -15.36
N ILE A 51 -4.29 0.46 -15.58
CA ILE A 51 -5.32 0.95 -14.65
C ILE A 51 -6.68 0.41 -15.08
N VAL A 52 -7.43 -0.11 -14.13
CA VAL A 52 -8.84 -0.52 -14.30
C VAL A 52 -9.69 0.38 -13.41
N ARG A 53 -10.62 1.10 -14.03
CA ARG A 53 -11.59 1.96 -13.37
C ARG A 53 -12.95 1.29 -13.29
N GLU A 54 -13.89 1.87 -12.55
CA GLU A 54 -15.24 1.35 -12.38
C GLU A 54 -16.04 1.25 -13.69
N ASP A 55 -15.73 2.16 -14.62
CA ASP A 55 -16.36 2.31 -15.93
C ASP A 55 -15.56 1.70 -17.09
N THR A 56 -14.43 1.03 -16.80
CA THR A 56 -13.61 0.38 -17.83
C THR A 56 -14.42 -0.75 -18.50
N SER A 57 -14.64 -0.64 -19.79
CA SER A 57 -15.37 -1.63 -20.59
C SER A 57 -14.54 -2.89 -20.84
N MET A 58 -15.20 -3.98 -21.26
CA MET A 58 -14.51 -5.21 -21.63
C MET A 58 -13.58 -5.03 -22.84
N GLU A 59 -13.94 -4.19 -23.79
CA GLU A 59 -13.11 -3.86 -24.96
C GLU A 59 -11.83 -3.13 -24.54
N GLU A 60 -11.95 -2.14 -23.62
CA GLU A 60 -10.79 -1.44 -23.07
C GLU A 60 -9.88 -2.37 -22.26
N LEU A 61 -10.43 -3.37 -21.57
CA LEU A 61 -9.62 -4.36 -20.82
C LEU A 61 -8.76 -5.22 -21.75
N GLU A 62 -9.24 -5.58 -22.93
CA GLU A 62 -8.50 -6.37 -23.92
C GLU A 62 -7.28 -5.62 -24.47
N ASN A 63 -7.33 -4.29 -24.48
CA ASN A 63 -6.27 -3.41 -24.99
C ASN A 63 -5.80 -2.39 -23.94
N ASN A 64 -5.66 -2.80 -22.69
CA ASN A 64 -5.27 -1.94 -21.58
C ASN A 64 -3.74 -1.96 -21.38
N PRO A 65 -2.99 -0.97 -21.91
CA PRO A 65 -1.54 -0.94 -21.79
C PRO A 65 -1.11 -0.56 -20.37
N ARG A 66 0.15 -0.83 -20.07
CA ARG A 66 0.81 -0.31 -18.87
C ARG A 66 0.87 1.23 -18.93
N VAL A 67 0.62 1.88 -17.81
CA VAL A 67 0.66 3.34 -17.71
C VAL A 67 1.98 3.84 -17.13
N SER A 68 2.28 5.12 -17.35
CA SER A 68 3.44 5.77 -16.77
C SER A 68 3.35 5.84 -15.24
N ARG A 69 4.51 6.00 -14.59
CA ARG A 69 4.58 6.26 -13.14
C ARG A 69 3.76 7.49 -12.76
N GLU A 70 3.87 8.58 -13.52
CA GLU A 70 3.11 9.80 -13.25
C GLU A 70 1.60 9.55 -13.25
N GLU A 71 1.09 8.89 -14.29
CA GLU A 71 -0.33 8.57 -14.44
C GLU A 71 -0.82 7.61 -13.33
N MET A 72 -0.02 6.62 -12.98
CA MET A 72 -0.33 5.69 -11.89
C MET A 72 -0.45 6.41 -10.55
N PHE A 73 0.53 7.26 -10.20
CA PHE A 73 0.49 7.96 -8.92
C PHE A 73 -0.56 9.06 -8.87
N LYS A 74 -0.86 9.70 -10.00
CA LYS A 74 -2.04 10.56 -10.11
C LYS A 74 -3.32 9.79 -9.75
N PHE A 75 -3.53 8.62 -10.33
CA PHE A 75 -4.68 7.77 -10.05
C PHE A 75 -4.74 7.33 -8.57
N ILE A 76 -3.62 6.91 -8.00
CA ILE A 76 -3.53 6.55 -6.58
C ILE A 76 -3.94 7.73 -5.69
N PHE A 77 -3.45 8.94 -5.99
CA PHE A 77 -3.82 10.15 -5.23
C PHE A 77 -5.27 10.58 -5.46
N GLU A 78 -5.84 10.40 -6.64
CA GLU A 78 -7.27 10.63 -6.89
C GLU A 78 -8.12 9.76 -5.95
N ASP A 79 -7.80 8.48 -5.83
CA ASP A 79 -8.50 7.57 -4.92
C ASP A 79 -8.29 7.95 -3.45
N LEU A 80 -7.07 8.24 -3.04
CA LEU A 80 -6.78 8.63 -1.65
C LEU A 80 -7.38 9.99 -1.28
N ASN A 81 -7.45 10.95 -2.21
CA ASN A 81 -8.10 12.25 -1.97
C ASN A 81 -9.62 12.11 -1.84
N THR A 82 -10.22 11.28 -2.69
CA THR A 82 -11.64 10.96 -2.59
C THR A 82 -11.95 10.25 -1.26
N ALA A 83 -11.15 9.26 -0.90
CA ALA A 83 -11.28 8.53 0.36
C ALA A 83 -11.10 9.45 1.59
N GLU A 84 -10.14 10.37 1.55
CA GLU A 84 -9.92 11.37 2.61
C GLU A 84 -11.19 12.21 2.86
N THR A 85 -11.85 12.64 1.78
CA THR A 85 -13.09 13.42 1.88
C THR A 85 -14.25 12.57 2.42
N LEU A 86 -14.45 11.37 1.88
CA LEU A 86 -15.57 10.50 2.24
C LEU A 86 -15.44 9.91 3.66
N LEU A 87 -14.22 9.70 4.12
CA LEU A 87 -13.93 9.11 5.44
C LEU A 87 -13.47 10.14 6.49
N ALA A 88 -13.62 11.44 6.21
CA ALA A 88 -13.16 12.50 7.11
C ALA A 88 -13.71 12.38 8.54
N ASN A 89 -14.98 11.95 8.68
CA ASN A 89 -15.66 11.77 9.97
C ASN A 89 -15.93 10.29 10.29
N TYR A 90 -15.34 9.37 9.52
CA TYR A 90 -15.58 7.95 9.70
C TYR A 90 -14.68 7.37 10.78
N THR A 91 -15.27 6.64 11.71
CA THR A 91 -14.53 5.88 12.72
C THR A 91 -14.76 4.39 12.47
N PRO A 92 -13.75 3.62 12.07
CA PRO A 92 -13.91 2.20 11.83
C PRO A 92 -14.21 1.45 13.13
N ALA A 93 -15.18 0.54 13.09
CA ALA A 93 -15.52 -0.31 14.23
C ALA A 93 -14.40 -1.30 14.60
N THR A 94 -13.55 -1.64 13.64
CA THR A 94 -12.47 -2.63 13.80
C THR A 94 -11.24 -2.18 13.04
N LYS A 95 -10.07 -2.68 13.44
CA LYS A 95 -8.77 -2.33 12.82
C LYS A 95 -8.59 -2.87 11.39
N ASN A 96 -9.47 -3.71 10.88
CA ASN A 96 -9.40 -4.22 9.51
C ASN A 96 -10.02 -3.27 8.46
N LEU A 97 -10.65 -2.19 8.90
CA LEU A 97 -11.15 -1.13 8.02
C LEU A 97 -10.26 0.11 8.12
N PRO A 98 -10.01 0.79 6.98
CA PRO A 98 -9.15 1.97 6.98
C PRO A 98 -9.84 3.16 7.67
N SER A 99 -9.06 3.92 8.41
CA SER A 99 -9.42 5.22 8.98
C SER A 99 -8.77 6.36 8.20
N LEU A 100 -9.11 7.61 8.53
CA LEU A 100 -8.43 8.80 7.99
C LEU A 100 -6.92 8.75 8.22
N ALA A 101 -6.48 8.25 9.38
CA ALA A 101 -5.05 8.09 9.67
C ALA A 101 -4.36 7.09 8.72
N VAL A 102 -5.05 6.03 8.33
CA VAL A 102 -4.54 5.05 7.34
C VAL A 102 -4.39 5.69 5.97
N ILE A 103 -5.36 6.51 5.55
CA ILE A 103 -5.27 7.25 4.27
C ILE A 103 -4.04 8.17 4.26
N TYR A 104 -3.81 8.91 5.34
CA TYR A 104 -2.60 9.73 5.48
C TYR A 104 -1.32 8.90 5.45
N GLY A 105 -1.31 7.74 6.11
CA GLY A 105 -0.19 6.80 6.06
C GLY A 105 0.10 6.28 4.64
N LEU A 106 -0.94 5.97 3.86
CA LEU A 106 -0.79 5.56 2.47
C LEU A 106 -0.28 6.71 1.57
N LYS A 107 -0.78 7.93 1.76
CA LYS A 107 -0.23 9.11 1.08
C LYS A 107 1.25 9.32 1.41
N ALA A 108 1.61 9.21 2.70
CA ALA A 108 3.02 9.30 3.11
C ALA A 108 3.90 8.25 2.41
N ARG A 109 3.44 7.00 2.32
CA ARG A 109 4.16 5.93 1.61
C ARG A 109 4.28 6.20 0.11
N ALA A 110 3.22 6.69 -0.53
CA ALA A 110 3.22 7.05 -1.95
C ALA A 110 4.22 8.18 -2.25
N TYR A 111 4.20 9.25 -1.47
CA TYR A 111 5.16 10.35 -1.60
C TYR A 111 6.59 9.92 -1.27
N LEU A 112 6.79 9.05 -0.28
CA LEU A 112 8.11 8.52 0.04
C LEU A 112 8.71 7.73 -1.14
N TRP A 113 7.90 6.95 -1.84
CA TRP A 113 8.32 6.26 -3.05
C TRP A 113 8.68 7.23 -4.17
N LEU A 114 7.84 8.23 -4.44
CA LEU A 114 8.10 9.27 -5.44
C LEU A 114 9.34 10.12 -5.13
N GLY A 115 9.69 10.28 -3.86
CA GLY A 115 10.91 10.96 -3.44
C GLY A 115 12.20 10.32 -3.95
N GLY A 116 12.18 9.02 -4.25
CA GLY A 116 13.32 8.30 -4.82
C GLY A 116 13.61 8.60 -6.29
N PHE A 117 12.74 9.34 -6.98
CA PHE A 117 12.87 9.64 -8.40
C PHE A 117 13.29 11.09 -8.63
N THR A 118 14.08 11.30 -9.68
CA THR A 118 14.61 12.61 -10.09
C THR A 118 13.88 13.19 -11.30
N GLU A 119 13.07 12.40 -11.97
CA GLU A 119 12.25 12.84 -13.09
C GLU A 119 11.25 13.90 -12.62
N SER A 120 11.10 14.95 -13.41
CA SER A 120 10.11 16.01 -13.15
C SER A 120 8.79 15.66 -13.83
N TYR A 121 7.73 15.60 -13.06
CA TYR A 121 6.37 15.38 -13.54
C TYR A 121 5.52 16.65 -13.39
N ALA A 122 4.48 16.75 -14.21
CA ALA A 122 3.59 17.92 -14.20
C ALA A 122 2.58 17.86 -13.05
N GLU A 123 2.10 16.67 -12.71
CA GLU A 123 0.94 16.50 -11.82
C GLU A 123 1.27 15.86 -10.48
N VAL A 124 2.42 15.20 -10.35
CA VAL A 124 2.85 14.57 -9.10
C VAL A 124 4.26 15.00 -8.73
N PRO A 125 4.53 15.34 -7.46
CA PRO A 125 5.86 15.73 -7.02
C PRO A 125 6.81 14.53 -6.94
N THR A 126 8.10 14.78 -7.18
CA THR A 126 9.20 13.83 -7.01
C THR A 126 10.32 14.44 -6.18
N GLY A 127 11.36 13.68 -5.87
CA GLY A 127 12.53 14.15 -5.15
C GLY A 127 12.20 14.82 -3.81
N ASP A 128 12.88 15.91 -3.50
CA ASP A 128 12.74 16.62 -2.22
C ASP A 128 11.32 17.13 -1.94
N ALA A 129 10.58 17.53 -2.97
CA ALA A 129 9.20 17.98 -2.81
C ALA A 129 8.30 16.82 -2.33
N ALA A 130 8.47 15.63 -2.89
CA ALA A 130 7.75 14.44 -2.46
C ALA A 130 8.18 14.00 -1.05
N TYR A 131 9.46 14.05 -0.70
CA TYR A 131 9.93 13.73 0.66
C TYR A 131 9.33 14.64 1.72
N ARG A 132 9.17 15.95 1.44
CA ARG A 132 8.52 16.88 2.36
C ARG A 132 7.06 16.52 2.59
N LEU A 133 6.32 16.21 1.52
CA LEU A 133 4.93 15.76 1.62
C LEU A 133 4.83 14.40 2.35
N ALA A 134 5.76 13.49 2.12
CA ALA A 134 5.82 12.23 2.87
C ALA A 134 5.93 12.48 4.38
N ALA A 135 6.81 13.38 4.80
CA ALA A 135 6.97 13.74 6.21
C ALA A 135 5.72 14.42 6.79
N GLU A 136 5.10 15.33 6.02
CA GLU A 136 3.86 16.01 6.40
C GLU A 136 2.71 15.01 6.63
N TYR A 137 2.46 14.13 5.64
CA TYR A 137 1.40 13.14 5.75
C TYR A 137 1.69 12.06 6.80
N ALA A 138 2.96 11.69 7.03
CA ALA A 138 3.32 10.82 8.13
C ALA A 138 2.98 11.46 9.49
N ARG A 139 3.23 12.76 9.67
CA ARG A 139 2.83 13.50 10.87
C ARG A 139 1.31 13.52 11.02
N LYS A 140 0.57 13.86 9.97
CA LYS A 140 -0.90 13.81 9.98
C LYS A 140 -1.43 12.41 10.36
N ALA A 141 -0.79 11.35 9.86
CA ALA A 141 -1.18 9.98 10.18
C ALA A 141 -0.98 9.67 11.67
N ILE A 142 0.16 10.05 12.23
CA ILE A 142 0.46 9.86 13.66
C ILE A 142 -0.57 10.62 14.52
N ASP A 143 -0.78 11.89 14.24
CA ASP A 143 -1.65 12.77 15.03
C ASP A 143 -3.12 12.30 14.96
N ALA A 144 -3.58 11.84 13.81
CA ALA A 144 -4.96 11.35 13.61
C ALA A 144 -5.18 9.91 14.11
N SER A 145 -4.12 9.12 14.32
CA SER A 145 -4.27 7.68 14.61
C SER A 145 -4.74 7.38 16.04
N GLY A 146 -4.36 8.22 17.00
CA GLY A 146 -4.49 7.94 18.43
C GLY A 146 -3.68 6.71 18.87
N CYS A 147 -2.81 6.19 18.03
CA CYS A 147 -1.98 5.02 18.32
C CYS A 147 -0.81 5.38 19.25
N THR A 148 -0.40 4.40 20.03
CA THR A 148 0.77 4.49 20.91
C THR A 148 1.79 3.44 20.54
N ILE A 149 3.08 3.78 20.68
CA ILE A 149 4.17 2.83 20.40
C ILE A 149 4.18 1.76 21.48
N MET A 150 4.32 0.48 21.07
CA MET A 150 4.53 -0.63 22.01
C MET A 150 5.86 -0.47 22.74
N THR A 151 5.87 -0.84 24.02
CA THR A 151 7.12 -1.03 24.76
C THR A 151 7.82 -2.32 24.31
N GLU A 152 9.13 -2.42 24.56
CA GLU A 152 9.90 -3.63 24.30
C GLU A 152 9.28 -4.86 24.99
N SER A 153 8.86 -4.70 26.24
CA SER A 153 8.21 -5.79 27.00
C SER A 153 6.90 -6.25 26.35
N GLN A 154 6.10 -5.33 25.82
CA GLN A 154 4.87 -5.69 25.09
C GLN A 154 5.17 -6.38 23.76
N TRP A 155 6.22 -5.92 23.04
CA TRP A 155 6.64 -6.54 21.79
C TRP A 155 7.13 -7.98 21.98
N LEU A 156 7.89 -8.22 23.04
CA LEU A 156 8.47 -9.52 23.36
C LEU A 156 7.50 -10.50 24.06
N ASP A 157 6.33 -10.04 24.48
CA ASP A 157 5.34 -10.90 25.11
C ASP A 157 4.69 -11.85 24.07
N PRO A 158 4.92 -13.17 24.16
CA PRO A 158 4.38 -14.12 23.18
C PRO A 158 2.84 -14.24 23.22
N LYS A 159 2.19 -13.71 24.26
CA LYS A 159 0.73 -13.78 24.44
C LYS A 159 0.01 -12.55 23.90
N THR A 160 0.63 -11.38 24.01
CA THR A 160 0.00 -10.08 23.73
C THR A 160 0.78 -9.23 22.75
N GLY A 161 1.90 -9.72 22.24
CA GLY A 161 2.76 -9.01 21.29
C GLY A 161 2.09 -8.71 19.96
N PHE A 162 2.76 -9.01 18.87
CA PHE A 162 2.26 -8.66 17.52
C PHE A 162 1.14 -9.57 16.98
N ASN A 163 0.75 -10.59 17.71
CA ASN A 163 -0.30 -11.54 17.37
C ASN A 163 -1.71 -11.15 17.89
N THR A 164 -1.81 -10.04 18.63
CA THR A 164 -3.05 -9.56 19.21
C THR A 164 -3.25 -8.08 18.88
N VAL A 165 -4.47 -7.70 18.50
CA VAL A 165 -4.81 -6.30 18.23
C VAL A 165 -4.51 -5.45 19.46
N ASN A 166 -3.72 -4.42 19.27
CA ASN A 166 -3.28 -3.51 20.36
C ASN A 166 -3.28 -2.04 19.91
N SER A 167 -2.90 -1.15 20.82
CA SER A 167 -2.94 0.29 20.63
C SER A 167 -1.91 0.82 19.60
N SER A 168 -0.92 0.05 19.20
CA SER A 168 0.08 0.45 18.21
C SER A 168 -0.38 0.23 16.76
N TRP A 169 -1.45 -0.53 16.56
CA TRP A 169 -1.94 -0.87 15.24
C TRP A 169 -2.88 0.21 14.69
N MET A 170 -2.50 0.81 13.59
CA MET A 170 -3.38 1.71 12.84
C MET A 170 -4.36 0.93 11.96
N TRP A 171 -3.89 -0.13 11.31
CA TRP A 171 -4.63 -0.97 10.39
C TRP A 171 -4.03 -2.37 10.38
N ALA A 172 -4.86 -3.39 10.30
CA ALA A 172 -4.40 -4.77 10.32
C ALA A 172 -5.34 -5.69 9.55
N MET A 173 -4.77 -6.60 8.78
CA MET A 173 -5.50 -7.75 8.25
C MET A 173 -5.59 -8.80 9.34
N ILE A 174 -6.75 -8.86 10.00
CA ILE A 174 -6.98 -9.83 11.07
C ILE A 174 -7.22 -11.20 10.44
N GLN A 175 -6.27 -12.11 10.66
CA GLN A 175 -6.34 -13.48 10.18
C GLN A 175 -6.72 -14.40 11.34
N THR A 176 -7.74 -15.21 11.14
CA THR A 176 -8.18 -16.21 12.12
C THR A 176 -8.01 -17.61 11.53
N THR A 177 -8.01 -18.60 12.40
CA THR A 177 -7.97 -20.01 12.00
C THR A 177 -9.07 -20.36 10.99
N ASP A 178 -10.25 -19.75 11.15
CA ASP A 178 -11.40 -20.03 10.29
C ASP A 178 -11.31 -19.38 8.92
N THR A 179 -10.54 -18.30 8.79
CA THR A 179 -10.52 -17.52 7.53
C THR A 179 -9.31 -17.84 6.65
N VAL A 180 -8.14 -18.06 7.21
CA VAL A 180 -6.88 -18.15 6.44
C VAL A 180 -5.99 -19.29 6.88
N LEU A 181 -5.89 -19.56 8.18
CA LEU A 181 -4.91 -20.52 8.70
C LEU A 181 -5.22 -21.97 8.37
N ASN A 182 -6.47 -22.30 8.03
CA ASN A 182 -6.87 -23.64 7.56
C ASN A 182 -6.60 -23.88 6.07
N ASN A 183 -6.15 -22.86 5.34
CA ASN A 183 -5.84 -23.02 3.93
C ASN A 183 -4.36 -23.38 3.75
N LEU A 184 -4.09 -24.62 3.40
CA LEU A 184 -2.75 -25.18 3.11
C LEU A 184 -1.93 -24.35 2.12
N LEU A 185 -2.59 -23.61 1.22
CA LEU A 185 -1.97 -22.81 0.17
C LEU A 185 -1.83 -21.32 0.59
N SER A 186 -2.23 -20.94 1.79
CA SER A 186 -2.09 -19.56 2.25
C SER A 186 -0.65 -19.25 2.61
N TRP A 187 -0.25 -18.00 2.34
CA TRP A 187 1.08 -17.51 2.75
C TRP A 187 1.33 -17.68 4.25
N SER A 188 0.32 -17.41 5.07
CA SER A 188 0.41 -17.54 6.53
C SER A 188 0.69 -18.98 6.97
N ALA A 189 0.10 -19.98 6.30
CA ALA A 189 0.36 -21.38 6.60
C ALA A 189 1.80 -21.77 6.24
N HIS A 190 2.36 -21.23 5.16
CA HIS A 190 3.75 -21.48 4.78
C HIS A 190 4.77 -20.80 5.69
N MET A 191 4.41 -19.67 6.31
CA MET A 191 5.29 -18.91 7.22
C MET A 191 5.11 -19.28 8.68
N ALA A 192 4.22 -20.22 9.01
CA ALA A 192 4.02 -20.68 10.37
C ALA A 192 5.21 -21.53 10.85
N THR A 193 5.54 -21.44 12.14
CA THR A 193 6.65 -22.18 12.78
C THR A 193 6.47 -23.69 12.67
N GLU A 194 5.24 -24.17 12.61
CA GLU A 194 4.85 -25.55 12.35
C GLU A 194 4.30 -25.68 10.93
N ALA A 195 5.09 -25.26 9.95
CA ALA A 195 4.68 -25.34 8.57
C ALA A 195 4.33 -26.79 8.19
N ILE A 196 3.24 -26.94 7.48
CA ILE A 196 2.68 -28.23 7.02
C ILE A 196 3.72 -29.09 6.27
N TRP A 197 4.77 -28.46 5.74
CA TRP A 197 5.86 -29.11 5.02
C TRP A 197 7.08 -29.46 5.90
N GLY A 198 7.00 -29.27 7.22
CA GLY A 198 8.08 -29.62 8.14
C GLY A 198 9.28 -28.66 8.14
N TYR A 199 9.17 -27.51 7.51
CA TYR A 199 10.19 -26.47 7.50
C TYR A 199 9.77 -25.37 8.49
N GLY A 200 10.31 -25.42 9.71
CA GLY A 200 10.26 -24.28 10.64
C GLY A 200 11.32 -23.24 10.25
N TYR A 201 10.99 -21.98 10.34
CA TYR A 201 11.91 -20.87 10.17
C TYR A 201 12.30 -20.31 11.54
#